data_6b3a66489dfda1434b7e17c260c2db7c
#
_entry.id   6b3a66489dfda1434b7e17c260c2db7c
#
_cell.length_a   1.000
_cell.length_b   1.000
_cell.length_c   1.000
_cell.angle_alpha   90.00
_cell.angle_beta   90.00
_cell.angle_gamma   90.00
#
_symmetry.space_group_name_H-M   'P 1'
#
loop_
_entity.id
_entity.type
_entity.pdbx_description
1 polymer ?
#
loop_
_entity_poly.entity_id
_entity_poly.type
_entity_poly.pdbx_seq_one_letter_code
_entity_poly.pdbx_strand_id
1 'polypeptide(L)'
;MLSRSKPNEAYRQASFDARLLGSSREDLVIFCLEDFIENLGRLEMADSRFDAAGRSQAITRCVTALTALELGIDRTAELGASLAHLYGSAKGVLLNSIRQTDVPAITAIKDDFNEIAAAFRGAMHR
;
A
#
# COMPACT_ATOMS: atom_id res chain seq x y z
N MET A 1 -5.89 22.90 -13.03
CA MET A 1 -5.30 23.34 -12.51
C MET A 1 -4.25 22.83 -12.14
N LEU A 2 -3.51 23.28 -12.00
CA LEU A 2 -2.59 22.72 -11.71
C LEU A 2 -2.38 22.41 -10.51
N SER A 3 -1.88 21.52 -10.42
CA SER A 3 -1.57 20.97 -9.37
C SER A 3 -0.91 21.82 -8.44
N ARG A 4 -1.39 21.97 -7.35
CA ARG A 4 -0.75 22.53 -6.35
C ARG A 4 -0.12 21.57 -5.50
N SER A 5 0.32 20.42 -6.02
CA SER A 5 0.98 19.43 -5.19
C SER A 5 2.19 20.06 -4.52
N LYS A 6 2.43 19.69 -3.28
CA LYS A 6 3.58 20.14 -2.54
C LYS A 6 4.85 19.64 -3.20
N PRO A 7 5.97 20.37 -3.10
CA PRO A 7 7.22 19.93 -3.75
C PRO A 7 7.64 18.51 -3.38
N ASN A 8 7.45 18.10 -2.12
CA ASN A 8 7.82 16.74 -1.72
C ASN A 8 6.92 15.68 -2.33
N GLU A 9 5.66 15.99 -2.64
CA GLU A 9 4.79 15.04 -3.33
C GLU A 9 5.18 14.88 -4.78
N ALA A 10 5.51 15.97 -5.47
CA ALA A 10 6.00 15.92 -6.84
C ALA A 10 7.30 15.10 -6.91
N TYR A 11 8.18 15.30 -5.94
CA TYR A 11 9.43 14.55 -5.86
C TYR A 11 9.19 13.07 -5.61
N ARG A 12 8.26 12.74 -4.74
CA ARG A 12 7.89 11.33 -4.48
C ARG A 12 7.32 10.68 -5.72
N GLN A 13 6.47 11.39 -6.48
CA GLN A 13 5.89 10.84 -7.69
C GLN A 13 6.97 10.59 -8.75
N ALA A 14 7.88 11.53 -8.93
CA ALA A 14 9.00 11.37 -9.86
C ALA A 14 9.89 10.21 -9.46
N SER A 15 10.17 10.06 -8.16
CA SER A 15 10.97 8.96 -7.64
C SER A 15 10.26 7.62 -7.83
N PHE A 16 8.95 7.57 -7.61
CA PHE A 16 8.13 6.39 -7.82
C PHE A 16 8.21 5.97 -9.29
N ASP A 17 7.98 6.92 -10.21
CA ASP A 17 7.99 6.64 -11.65
C ASP A 17 9.37 6.14 -12.11
N ALA A 18 10.43 6.73 -11.60
CA ALA A 18 11.79 6.29 -11.95
C ALA A 18 12.05 4.87 -11.48
N ARG A 19 11.60 4.51 -10.30
CA ARG A 19 11.75 3.14 -9.77
C ARG A 19 10.94 2.14 -10.58
N LEU A 20 9.72 2.49 -10.99
CA LEU A 20 8.91 1.62 -11.82
C LEU A 20 9.58 1.31 -13.14
N LEU A 21 10.19 2.31 -13.77
CA LEU A 21 10.82 2.13 -15.06
C LEU A 21 12.07 1.26 -15.03
N GLY A 22 12.78 1.26 -13.90
CA GLY A 22 14.04 0.52 -13.80
C GLY A 22 13.99 -0.76 -13.00
N SER A 23 12.81 -1.16 -12.49
CA SER A 23 12.72 -2.24 -11.53
C SER A 23 12.29 -3.56 -12.14
N SER A 24 12.76 -4.67 -11.57
CA SER A 24 12.25 -5.99 -11.88
C SER A 24 10.83 -6.14 -11.32
N ARG A 25 10.15 -7.21 -11.71
CA ARG A 25 8.80 -7.50 -11.22
C ARG A 25 8.79 -7.66 -9.69
N GLU A 26 9.78 -8.36 -9.16
CA GLU A 26 9.91 -8.59 -7.71
C GLU A 26 10.16 -7.29 -6.97
N ASP A 27 11.00 -6.42 -7.51
CA ASP A 27 11.25 -5.10 -6.93
C ASP A 27 9.99 -4.26 -6.90
N LEU A 28 9.16 -4.34 -7.95
CA LEU A 28 7.89 -3.61 -8.00
C LEU A 28 6.93 -4.09 -6.93
N VAL A 29 6.85 -5.40 -6.71
CA VAL A 29 5.99 -5.96 -5.65
C VAL A 29 6.42 -5.43 -4.29
N ILE A 30 7.72 -5.50 -4.00
CA ILE A 30 8.25 -5.00 -2.72
C ILE A 30 7.98 -3.51 -2.57
N PHE A 31 8.19 -2.74 -3.64
CA PHE A 31 7.94 -1.31 -3.60
C PHE A 31 6.48 -1.02 -3.27
N CYS A 32 5.55 -1.73 -3.92
CA CYS A 32 4.12 -1.53 -3.66
C CYS A 32 3.73 -1.95 -2.24
N LEU A 33 4.33 -3.02 -1.73
CA LEU A 33 4.10 -3.44 -0.35
C LEU A 33 4.57 -2.38 0.65
N GLU A 34 5.77 -1.85 0.42
CA GLU A 34 6.34 -0.82 1.29
C GLU A 34 5.53 0.48 1.23
N ASP A 35 5.09 0.85 0.04
CA ASP A 35 4.25 2.04 -0.14
C ASP A 35 2.91 1.88 0.57
N PHE A 36 2.32 0.71 0.46
CA PHE A 36 1.07 0.39 1.15
C PHE A 36 1.24 0.51 2.67
N ILE A 37 2.29 -0.11 3.21
CA ILE A 37 2.58 -0.08 4.66
C ILE A 37 2.79 1.35 5.14
N GLU A 38 3.54 2.13 4.39
CA GLU A 38 3.79 3.54 4.73
C GLU A 38 2.48 4.33 4.80
N ASN A 39 1.61 4.10 3.81
CA ASN A 39 0.33 4.82 3.77
C ASN A 39 -0.65 4.34 4.84
N LEU A 40 -0.57 3.09 5.28
CA LEU A 40 -1.31 2.65 6.46
C LEU A 40 -0.88 3.43 7.70
N GLY A 41 0.42 3.65 7.85
CA GLY A 41 0.95 4.46 8.95
C GLY A 41 0.46 5.90 8.88
N ARG A 42 0.38 6.47 7.68
CA ARG A 42 -0.17 7.82 7.48
C ARG A 42 -1.64 7.89 7.80
N LEU A 43 -2.38 6.83 7.50
CA LEU A 43 -3.80 6.74 7.87
C LEU A 43 -3.98 6.75 9.38
N GLU A 44 -3.18 5.96 10.10
CA GLU A 44 -3.21 5.94 11.56
C GLU A 44 -2.91 7.32 12.13
N MET A 45 -1.91 8.00 11.59
CA MET A 45 -1.52 9.32 12.04
C MET A 45 -2.61 10.36 11.78
N ALA A 46 -3.18 10.35 10.57
CA ALA A 46 -4.25 11.27 10.20
C ALA A 46 -5.48 11.06 11.09
N ASP A 47 -5.81 9.81 11.39
CA ASP A 47 -6.93 9.50 12.27
C ASP A 47 -6.69 10.03 13.68
N SER A 48 -5.49 9.84 14.21
CA SER A 48 -5.15 10.32 15.55
C SER A 48 -5.18 11.84 15.67
N ARG A 49 -5.00 12.54 14.56
CA ARG A 49 -5.00 14.01 14.50
C ARG A 49 -6.32 14.60 14.03
N PHE A 50 -7.32 13.75 13.81
CA PHE A 50 -8.61 14.17 13.26
C PHE A 50 -8.45 14.93 11.93
N ASP A 51 -7.48 14.52 11.12
CA ASP A 51 -7.19 15.12 9.82
C ASP A 51 -7.98 14.39 8.73
N ALA A 52 -9.17 14.88 8.42
CA ALA A 52 -10.05 14.23 7.46
C ALA A 52 -9.45 14.18 6.04
N ALA A 53 -8.80 15.26 5.62
CA ALA A 53 -8.18 15.32 4.30
C ALA A 53 -7.01 14.34 4.19
N GLY A 54 -6.16 14.31 5.22
CA GLY A 54 -5.03 13.36 5.27
C GLY A 54 -5.52 11.92 5.31
N ARG A 55 -6.61 11.66 6.02
CA ARG A 55 -7.21 10.33 6.08
C ARG A 55 -7.71 9.87 4.72
N SER A 56 -8.44 10.71 4.01
CA SER A 56 -8.93 10.40 2.66
C SER A 56 -7.78 10.14 1.69
N GLN A 57 -6.74 10.96 1.76
CA GLN A 57 -5.59 10.81 0.89
C GLN A 57 -4.85 9.49 1.16
N ALA A 58 -4.66 9.16 2.43
CA ALA A 58 -4.00 7.91 2.81
C ALA A 58 -4.79 6.69 2.34
N ILE A 59 -6.12 6.71 2.52
CA ILE A 59 -6.99 5.62 2.06
C ILE A 59 -6.86 5.44 0.55
N THR A 60 -6.91 6.53 -0.21
CA THR A 60 -6.79 6.49 -1.67
C THR A 60 -5.46 5.87 -2.09
N ARG A 61 -4.37 6.27 -1.45
CA ARG A 61 -3.05 5.73 -1.76
C ARG A 61 -2.93 4.26 -1.40
N CYS A 62 -3.52 3.85 -0.29
CA CYS A 62 -3.54 2.44 0.10
C CYS A 62 -4.31 1.61 -0.92
N VAL A 63 -5.48 2.06 -1.34
CA VAL A 63 -6.29 1.34 -2.33
C VAL A 63 -5.55 1.24 -3.66
N THR A 64 -4.87 2.31 -4.06
CA THR A 64 -4.08 2.32 -5.30
C THR A 64 -2.96 1.28 -5.24
N ALA A 65 -2.22 1.24 -4.13
CA ALA A 65 -1.14 0.26 -3.95
C ALA A 65 -1.68 -1.17 -3.97
N LEU A 66 -2.80 -1.42 -3.30
CA LEU A 66 -3.42 -2.75 -3.31
C LEU A 66 -3.88 -3.16 -4.70
N THR A 67 -4.45 -2.22 -5.45
CA THR A 67 -4.87 -2.49 -6.82
C THR A 67 -3.68 -2.89 -7.70
N ALA A 68 -2.56 -2.19 -7.54
CA ALA A 68 -1.33 -2.54 -8.25
C ALA A 68 -0.84 -3.94 -7.86
N LEU A 69 -0.89 -4.26 -6.57
CA LEU A 69 -0.51 -5.60 -6.08
C LEU A 69 -1.42 -6.68 -6.65
N GLU A 70 -2.73 -6.43 -6.68
CA GLU A 70 -3.69 -7.39 -7.24
C GLU A 70 -3.43 -7.65 -8.72
N LEU A 71 -3.11 -6.62 -9.48
CA LEU A 71 -2.82 -6.77 -10.91
C LEU A 71 -1.55 -7.58 -11.15
N GLY A 72 -0.63 -7.57 -10.20
CA GLY A 72 0.62 -8.32 -10.32
C GLY A 72 0.55 -9.76 -9.88
N ILE A 73 -0.61 -10.23 -9.39
CA ILE A 73 -0.70 -11.61 -8.91
C ILE A 73 -0.72 -12.58 -10.07
N ASP A 74 0.14 -13.61 -9.97
CA ASP A 74 0.05 -14.77 -10.83
C ASP A 74 -0.90 -15.75 -10.16
N ARG A 75 -2.11 -15.82 -10.66
CA ARG A 75 -3.15 -16.66 -10.06
C ARG A 75 -2.92 -18.14 -10.26
N THR A 76 -1.97 -18.52 -11.12
CA THR A 76 -1.59 -19.91 -11.31
C THR A 76 -0.51 -20.33 -10.31
N ALA A 77 0.14 -19.37 -9.66
CA ALA A 77 1.17 -19.68 -8.66
C ALA A 77 0.50 -20.21 -7.38
N GLU A 78 1.26 -21.01 -6.64
CA GLU A 78 0.76 -21.67 -5.44
C GLU A 78 0.17 -20.70 -4.43
N LEU A 79 0.80 -19.54 -4.23
CA LEU A 79 0.34 -18.54 -3.27
C LEU A 79 -0.61 -17.50 -3.86
N GLY A 80 -0.88 -17.57 -5.15
CA GLY A 80 -1.65 -16.53 -5.84
C GLY A 80 -3.06 -16.32 -5.25
N ALA A 81 -3.78 -17.41 -5.01
CA ALA A 81 -5.13 -17.34 -4.45
C ALA A 81 -5.12 -16.76 -3.03
N SER A 82 -4.15 -17.16 -2.22
CA SER A 82 -4.01 -16.66 -0.84
C SER A 82 -3.70 -15.16 -0.82
N LEU A 83 -2.81 -14.72 -1.69
CA LEU A 83 -2.48 -13.29 -1.81
C LEU A 83 -3.68 -12.49 -2.30
N ALA A 84 -4.41 -13.01 -3.28
CA ALA A 84 -5.60 -12.33 -3.80
C ALA A 84 -6.64 -12.14 -2.70
N HIS A 85 -6.84 -13.16 -1.87
CA HIS A 85 -7.76 -13.10 -0.74
C HIS A 85 -7.30 -12.06 0.29
N LEU A 86 -6.01 -12.08 0.62
CA LEU A 86 -5.44 -11.14 1.58
C LEU A 86 -5.60 -9.69 1.11
N TYR A 87 -5.26 -9.42 -0.15
CA TYR A 87 -5.37 -8.08 -0.70
C TYR A 87 -6.83 -7.61 -0.75
N GLY A 88 -7.73 -8.52 -1.13
CA GLY A 88 -9.16 -8.20 -1.15
C GLY A 88 -9.72 -7.88 0.23
N SER A 89 -9.29 -8.64 1.25
CA SER A 89 -9.71 -8.40 2.63
C SER A 89 -9.20 -7.05 3.13
N ALA A 90 -7.94 -6.74 2.84
CA ALA A 90 -7.35 -5.44 3.21
C ALA A 90 -8.09 -4.28 2.54
N LYS A 91 -8.42 -4.45 1.26
CA LYS A 91 -9.17 -3.42 0.53
C LYS A 91 -10.54 -3.18 1.17
N GLY A 92 -11.22 -4.26 1.58
CA GLY A 92 -12.50 -4.15 2.27
C GLY A 92 -12.42 -3.33 3.54
N VAL A 93 -11.38 -3.56 4.35
CA VAL A 93 -11.16 -2.79 5.59
C VAL A 93 -10.94 -1.31 5.26
N LEU A 94 -10.15 -1.03 4.22
CA LEU A 94 -9.87 0.35 3.83
C LEU A 94 -11.12 1.08 3.33
N LEU A 95 -11.94 0.41 2.52
CA LEU A 95 -13.18 1.00 2.03
C LEU A 95 -14.16 1.27 3.17
N ASN A 96 -14.23 0.37 4.15
CA ASN A 96 -15.04 0.59 5.34
C ASN A 96 -14.50 1.75 6.17
N SER A 97 -13.20 1.99 6.12
CA SER A 97 -12.54 3.09 6.87
C SER A 97 -12.86 4.47 6.30
N ILE A 98 -13.46 4.55 5.12
CA ILE A 98 -13.91 5.83 4.57
C ILE A 98 -14.89 6.49 5.52
N ARG A 99 -15.77 5.71 6.13
CA ARG A 99 -16.76 6.21 7.07
C ARG A 99 -16.17 6.40 8.46
N GLN A 100 -15.48 5.41 8.94
CA GLN A 100 -14.87 5.44 10.26
C GLN A 100 -13.68 4.49 10.27
N THR A 101 -12.52 5.02 10.69
CA THR A 101 -11.29 4.23 10.72
C THR A 101 -11.36 3.19 11.83
N ASP A 102 -11.15 1.94 11.46
CA ASP A 102 -11.01 0.85 12.43
C ASP A 102 -9.52 0.67 12.72
N VAL A 103 -9.02 1.37 13.71
CA VAL A 103 -7.59 1.39 14.01
C VAL A 103 -7.03 0.01 14.32
N PRO A 104 -7.68 -0.84 15.15
CA PRO A 104 -7.17 -2.18 15.38
C PRO A 104 -7.05 -3.01 14.09
N ALA A 105 -8.02 -2.90 13.18
CA ALA A 105 -7.98 -3.62 11.91
C ALA A 105 -6.84 -3.09 11.01
N ILE A 106 -6.64 -1.79 10.98
CA ILE A 106 -5.55 -1.17 10.21
C ILE A 106 -4.20 -1.62 10.75
N THR A 107 -4.02 -1.64 12.06
CA THR A 107 -2.78 -2.08 12.68
C THR A 107 -2.51 -3.55 12.38
N ALA A 108 -3.53 -4.41 12.43
CA ALA A 108 -3.39 -5.82 12.10
C ALA A 108 -2.95 -6.03 10.65
N ILE A 109 -3.55 -5.29 9.72
CA ILE A 109 -3.16 -5.35 8.30
C ILE A 109 -1.71 -4.90 8.14
N LYS A 110 -1.34 -3.83 8.81
CA LYS A 110 0.03 -3.31 8.72
C LYS A 110 1.04 -4.35 9.20
N ASP A 111 0.76 -5.02 10.30
CA ASP A 111 1.63 -6.07 10.82
C ASP A 111 1.74 -7.24 9.85
N ASP A 112 0.62 -7.69 9.29
CA ASP A 112 0.61 -8.79 8.31
C ASP A 112 1.43 -8.43 7.07
N PHE A 113 1.26 -7.22 6.54
CA PHE A 113 1.98 -6.79 5.35
C PHE A 113 3.45 -6.55 5.62
N ASN A 114 3.82 -6.16 6.83
CA ASN A 114 5.24 -6.08 7.21
C ASN A 114 5.89 -7.47 7.15
N GLU A 115 5.19 -8.51 7.61
CA GLU A 115 5.70 -9.88 7.54
C GLU A 115 5.85 -10.33 6.09
N ILE A 116 4.86 -10.01 5.25
CA ILE A 116 4.91 -10.37 3.83
C ILE A 116 6.07 -9.66 3.13
N ALA A 117 6.24 -8.37 3.38
CA ALA A 117 7.33 -7.61 2.78
C ALA A 117 8.69 -8.16 3.20
N ALA A 118 8.84 -8.52 4.47
CA ALA A 118 10.07 -9.13 4.97
C ALA A 118 10.35 -10.47 4.27
N ALA A 119 9.32 -11.28 4.07
CA ALA A 119 9.47 -12.57 3.38
C ALA A 119 9.89 -12.37 1.93
N PHE A 120 9.28 -11.42 1.22
CA PHE A 120 9.67 -11.13 -0.16
C PHE A 120 11.12 -10.62 -0.24
N ARG A 121 11.51 -9.72 0.65
CA ARG A 121 12.90 -9.23 0.68
C ARG A 121 13.89 -10.35 0.96
N GLY A 122 13.56 -11.24 1.89
CA GLY A 122 14.40 -12.38 2.22
C GLY A 122 14.58 -13.32 1.04
N ALA A 123 13.51 -13.57 0.28
CA ALA A 123 13.58 -14.44 -0.90
C ALA A 123 14.48 -13.86 -1.99
N MET A 124 14.49 -12.53 -2.14
CA MET A 124 15.30 -11.87 -3.18
C MET A 124 16.78 -11.86 -2.86
N HIS A 125 17.15 -11.99 -1.60
CA HIS A 125 18.55 -11.91 -1.17
C HIS A 125 19.17 -13.29 -0.91
N ARG A 126 18.56 -14.34 -1.40
CA ARG A 126 19.10 -15.69 -1.28
C ARG A 126 20.05 -16.03 -2.42
#